data_d10050b1a2ba093636961726efed824a
#
_entry.id   d10050b1a2ba093636961726efed824a
#
_cell.length_a   1.000
_cell.length_b   1.000
_cell.length_c   1.000
_cell.angle_alpha   90.00
_cell.angle_beta   90.00
_cell.angle_gamma   90.00
#
_symmetry.space_group_name_H-M   'P 1'
#
loop_
_entity.id
_entity.type
_entity.pdbx_description
1 polymer ?
#
loop_
_entity_poly.entity_id
_entity_poly.type
_entity_poly.pdbx_seq_one_letter_code
_entity_poly.pdbx_strand_id
1 'polypeptide(L)'
;VGRPSAQGIESSFGTINSIGGPVRTGRGSMLERYIKTDVVSYPGFSGGPLVNGDGTILGINTSGFGNGGAITIPADVAWKIADTLSMHGKIKRGYLGIRSQMVQVSDEMKRSLKREQQSGLLVVGLEENSPAGKGGLLVGDILVGVNGEAVAHQDDLFVRLSGDVVGKSVPLNIVRGGKLESISVVIGER
;
A
#
# COMPACT_ATOMS: atom_id res chain seq x y z
N VAL A 1 1.67 -1.26 25.50
CA VAL A 1 1.24 -0.31 26.56
C VAL A 1 0.06 0.49 26.02
N GLY A 2 -0.91 0.78 26.84
CA GLY A 2 -2.09 1.55 26.47
C GLY A 2 -2.86 2.09 27.66
N ARG A 3 -3.96 2.78 27.37
CA ARG A 3 -4.85 3.31 28.39
C ARG A 3 -6.30 2.85 28.11
N PRO A 4 -6.65 1.62 28.49
CA PRO A 4 -7.96 1.04 28.21
C PRO A 4 -9.11 1.71 28.98
N SER A 5 -8.81 2.40 30.08
CA SER A 5 -9.80 3.07 30.91
C SER A 5 -9.26 4.35 31.57
N ALA A 6 -10.13 5.10 32.21
CA ALA A 6 -9.74 6.27 33.02
C ALA A 6 -8.88 5.91 34.25
N GLN A 7 -8.85 4.64 34.63
CA GLN A 7 -8.19 4.15 35.83
C GLN A 7 -6.66 4.04 35.70
N GLY A 8 -6.11 4.14 34.50
CA GLY A 8 -4.67 4.17 34.37
C GLY A 8 -4.09 3.61 33.09
N ILE A 9 -2.78 3.46 33.11
CA ILE A 9 -1.98 2.85 32.04
C ILE A 9 -1.85 1.36 32.33
N GLU A 10 -2.10 0.55 31.32
CA GLU A 10 -1.93 -0.89 31.36
C GLU A 10 -0.88 -1.34 30.33
N SER A 11 -0.28 -2.48 30.59
CA SER A 11 0.65 -3.11 29.67
C SER A 11 0.35 -4.60 29.55
N SER A 12 0.63 -5.16 28.39
CA SER A 12 0.73 -6.61 28.19
C SER A 12 2.12 -6.93 27.66
N PHE A 13 2.59 -8.12 27.97
CA PHE A 13 3.90 -8.61 27.56
C PHE A 13 3.73 -9.74 26.55
N GLY A 14 4.66 -9.83 25.60
CA GLY A 14 4.67 -10.88 24.59
C GLY A 14 5.91 -10.80 23.72
N THR A 15 5.89 -11.53 22.60
CA THR A 15 7.00 -11.63 21.67
C THR A 15 6.63 -11.09 20.29
N ILE A 16 7.66 -10.69 19.54
CA ILE A 16 7.49 -10.35 18.11
C ILE A 16 7.42 -11.67 17.34
N ASN A 17 6.28 -11.90 16.70
CA ASN A 17 6.05 -13.12 15.92
C ASN A 17 6.52 -12.96 14.47
N SER A 18 6.34 -11.75 13.90
CA SER A 18 6.81 -11.48 12.55
C SER A 18 6.97 -9.98 12.30
N ILE A 19 7.84 -9.66 11.36
CA ILE A 19 7.96 -8.35 10.74
C ILE A 19 7.67 -8.56 9.26
N GLY A 20 6.69 -7.86 8.71
CA GLY A 20 6.24 -8.06 7.34
C GLY A 20 5.75 -6.77 6.69
N GLY A 21 5.26 -6.89 5.48
CA GLY A 21 4.66 -5.83 4.69
C GLY A 21 4.93 -6.04 3.20
N PRO A 22 4.30 -5.25 2.34
CA PRO A 22 3.26 -4.28 2.64
C PRO A 22 1.90 -4.92 3.01
N VAL A 23 1.07 -4.21 3.76
CA VAL A 23 -0.27 -4.66 4.14
C VAL A 23 -1.31 -3.55 3.93
N ARG A 24 -2.49 -3.93 3.45
CA ARG A 24 -3.60 -3.01 3.25
C ARG A 24 -4.31 -2.69 4.56
N THR A 25 -4.50 -1.40 4.84
CA THR A 25 -5.27 -0.94 5.98
C THR A 25 -6.78 -1.06 5.71
N GLY A 26 -7.60 -1.13 6.75
CA GLY A 26 -9.06 -1.15 6.62
C GLY A 26 -9.66 0.07 5.91
N ARG A 27 -8.90 1.16 5.76
CA ARG A 27 -9.27 2.38 5.02
C ARG A 27 -8.66 2.43 3.61
N GLY A 28 -8.11 1.32 3.10
CA GLY A 28 -7.60 1.19 1.74
C GLY A 28 -6.21 1.81 1.50
N SER A 29 -5.53 2.31 2.54
CA SER A 29 -4.12 2.73 2.43
C SER A 29 -3.20 1.51 2.57
N MET A 30 -1.96 1.65 2.10
CA MET A 30 -0.93 0.63 2.28
C MET A 30 0.00 1.03 3.43
N LEU A 31 0.33 0.08 4.29
CA LEU A 31 1.38 0.19 5.27
C LEU A 31 2.60 -0.58 4.75
N GLU A 32 3.72 0.11 4.60
CA GLU A 32 4.96 -0.45 4.01
C GLU A 32 5.49 -1.65 4.81
N ARG A 33 5.46 -1.55 6.14
CA ARG A 33 5.91 -2.58 7.08
C ARG A 33 5.04 -2.59 8.33
N TYR A 34 4.98 -3.74 8.96
CA TYR A 34 4.32 -3.93 10.25
C TYR A 34 5.13 -4.86 11.15
N ILE A 35 4.90 -4.74 12.44
CA ILE A 35 5.36 -5.69 13.46
C ILE A 35 4.11 -6.41 13.99
N LYS A 36 4.13 -7.73 13.98
CA LYS A 36 3.09 -8.55 14.59
C LYS A 36 3.61 -9.19 15.85
N THR A 37 2.79 -9.15 16.90
CA THR A 37 3.12 -9.67 18.22
C THR A 37 2.02 -10.60 18.72
N ASP A 38 2.31 -11.40 19.74
CA ASP A 38 1.33 -12.21 20.48
C ASP A 38 0.79 -11.50 21.72
N VAL A 39 1.13 -10.22 21.91
CA VAL A 39 0.59 -9.45 23.03
C VAL A 39 -0.94 -9.39 22.97
N VAL A 40 -1.57 -9.47 24.13
CA VAL A 40 -3.00 -9.23 24.26
C VAL A 40 -3.26 -7.74 24.04
N SER A 41 -3.99 -7.42 22.98
CA SER A 41 -4.36 -6.04 22.65
C SER A 41 -5.74 -5.74 23.22
N TYR A 42 -5.78 -5.08 24.37
CA TYR A 42 -7.03 -4.62 24.98
C TYR A 42 -7.60 -3.39 24.26
N PRO A 43 -8.92 -3.13 24.35
CA PRO A 43 -9.49 -1.84 23.96
C PRO A 43 -8.72 -0.69 24.60
N GLY A 44 -8.36 0.34 23.83
CA GLY A 44 -7.54 1.47 24.31
C GLY A 44 -6.03 1.30 24.15
N PHE A 45 -5.55 0.16 23.62
CA PHE A 45 -4.12 -0.01 23.31
C PHE A 45 -3.75 0.57 21.94
N SER A 46 -4.73 0.77 21.03
CA SER A 46 -4.48 1.47 19.78
C SER A 46 -4.03 2.91 20.03
N GLY A 47 -2.96 3.32 19.35
CA GLY A 47 -2.29 4.61 19.57
C GLY A 47 -1.22 4.56 20.67
N GLY A 48 -1.19 3.53 21.50
CA GLY A 48 -0.16 3.33 22.50
C GLY A 48 1.13 2.72 21.92
N PRO A 49 2.27 2.86 22.60
CA PRO A 49 3.55 2.36 22.13
C PRO A 49 3.71 0.85 22.31
N LEU A 50 4.41 0.21 21.37
CA LEU A 50 5.13 -1.02 21.60
C LEU A 50 6.54 -0.64 22.09
N VAL A 51 6.96 -1.18 23.23
CA VAL A 51 8.28 -0.92 23.82
C VAL A 51 9.04 -2.22 24.02
N ASN A 52 10.36 -2.20 23.91
CA ASN A 52 11.21 -3.31 24.28
C ASN A 52 11.54 -3.29 25.79
N GLY A 53 12.36 -4.25 26.26
CA GLY A 53 12.77 -4.35 27.66
C GLY A 53 13.59 -3.17 28.18
N ASP A 54 14.22 -2.40 27.29
CA ASP A 54 15.01 -1.20 27.63
C ASP A 54 14.17 0.08 27.62
N GLY A 55 12.86 -0.02 27.32
CA GLY A 55 11.98 1.13 27.23
C GLY A 55 12.02 1.85 25.87
N THR A 56 12.76 1.33 24.89
CA THR A 56 12.80 1.91 23.53
C THR A 56 11.48 1.66 22.81
N ILE A 57 10.92 2.70 22.20
CA ILE A 57 9.69 2.61 21.39
C ILE A 57 9.99 1.97 20.05
N LEU A 58 9.41 0.80 19.82
CA LEU A 58 9.50 0.05 18.56
C LEU A 58 8.45 0.48 17.54
N GLY A 59 7.34 1.05 17.99
CA GLY A 59 6.27 1.51 17.11
C GLY A 59 4.98 1.85 17.85
N ILE A 60 3.91 2.07 17.07
CA ILE A 60 2.58 2.45 17.53
C ILE A 60 1.60 1.31 17.27
N ASN A 61 0.92 0.84 18.31
CA ASN A 61 -0.06 -0.23 18.23
C ASN A 61 -1.34 0.22 17.51
N THR A 62 -1.93 -0.67 16.73
CA THR A 62 -3.19 -0.43 16.04
C THR A 62 -4.04 -1.70 15.95
N SER A 63 -5.36 -1.54 16.12
CA SER A 63 -6.37 -2.58 15.88
C SER A 63 -7.00 -2.45 14.49
N GLY A 64 -6.60 -1.47 13.68
CA GLY A 64 -7.25 -1.11 12.42
C GLY A 64 -7.03 -2.05 11.22
N PHE A 65 -6.40 -3.22 11.43
CA PHE A 65 -6.05 -4.17 10.36
C PHE A 65 -6.92 -5.44 10.32
N GLY A 66 -8.08 -5.42 10.90
CA GLY A 66 -9.22 -6.30 10.56
C GLY A 66 -9.14 -7.81 10.86
N ASN A 67 -8.00 -8.42 11.05
CA ASN A 67 -7.85 -9.88 11.15
C ASN A 67 -7.34 -10.37 12.52
N GLY A 68 -7.77 -9.74 13.61
CA GLY A 68 -7.68 -10.33 14.95
C GLY A 68 -6.29 -10.40 15.58
N GLY A 69 -5.28 -9.69 15.08
CA GLY A 69 -3.95 -9.65 15.65
C GLY A 69 -3.51 -8.24 16.05
N ALA A 70 -2.73 -8.13 17.13
CA ALA A 70 -2.06 -6.89 17.48
C ALA A 70 -1.00 -6.57 16.41
N ILE A 71 -1.22 -5.51 15.65
CA ILE A 71 -0.27 -4.98 14.67
C ILE A 71 0.28 -3.67 15.20
N THR A 72 1.59 -3.51 15.03
CA THR A 72 2.29 -2.28 15.37
C THR A 72 2.89 -1.66 14.13
N ILE A 73 2.66 -0.38 13.92
CA ILE A 73 3.32 0.42 12.90
C ILE A 73 4.74 0.71 13.39
N PRO A 74 5.81 0.28 12.70
CA PRO A 74 7.18 0.54 13.12
C PRO A 74 7.45 2.04 13.36
N ALA A 75 8.29 2.36 14.32
CA ALA A 75 8.55 3.74 14.74
C ALA A 75 9.07 4.62 13.58
N ASP A 76 9.99 4.10 12.77
CA ASP A 76 10.53 4.82 11.60
C ASP A 76 9.46 5.10 10.53
N VAL A 77 8.53 4.16 10.30
CA VAL A 77 7.38 4.37 9.40
C VAL A 77 6.44 5.42 9.97
N ALA A 78 6.16 5.37 11.28
CA ALA A 78 5.30 6.33 11.95
C ALA A 78 5.90 7.76 11.90
N TRP A 79 7.20 7.91 12.14
CA TRP A 79 7.90 9.19 12.05
C TRP A 79 7.89 9.76 10.62
N LYS A 80 8.18 8.94 9.61
CA LYS A 80 8.09 9.36 8.19
C LYS A 80 6.72 9.91 7.84
N ILE A 81 5.66 9.25 8.33
CA ILE A 81 4.27 9.70 8.14
C ILE A 81 4.02 11.02 8.90
N ALA A 82 4.48 11.13 10.15
CA ALA A 82 4.33 12.33 10.96
C ALA A 82 5.02 13.54 10.33
N ASP A 83 6.25 13.37 9.84
CA ASP A 83 7.00 14.41 9.14
C ASP A 83 6.28 14.86 7.87
N THR A 84 5.75 13.92 7.08
CA THR A 84 4.97 14.24 5.88
C THR A 84 3.71 15.06 6.23
N LEU A 85 3.01 14.66 7.28
CA LEU A 85 1.82 15.38 7.77
C LEU A 85 2.17 16.77 8.31
N SER A 86 3.28 16.89 9.04
CA SER A 86 3.75 18.17 9.58
C SER A 86 4.13 19.15 8.47
N MET A 87 4.81 18.69 7.42
CA MET A 87 5.26 19.53 6.32
C MET A 87 4.17 19.86 5.31
N HIS A 88 3.23 18.95 5.07
CA HIS A 88 2.27 19.04 3.95
C HIS A 88 0.81 19.05 4.40
N GLY A 89 0.52 18.82 5.68
CA GLY A 89 -0.83 18.77 6.23
C GLY A 89 -1.65 17.54 5.81
N LYS A 90 -1.17 16.78 4.82
CA LYS A 90 -1.85 15.59 4.27
C LYS A 90 -0.86 14.60 3.66
N ILE A 91 -1.28 13.35 3.56
CA ILE A 91 -0.58 12.33 2.79
C ILE A 91 -1.23 12.28 1.41
N LYS A 92 -0.47 12.61 0.39
CA LYS A 92 -0.92 12.51 -1.01
C LYS A 92 -1.14 11.07 -1.39
N ARG A 93 -2.30 10.78 -1.97
CA ARG A 93 -2.62 9.46 -2.51
C ARG A 93 -2.68 9.55 -4.01
N GLY A 94 -1.83 8.78 -4.66
CA GLY A 94 -1.83 8.72 -6.10
C GLY A 94 -3.09 8.04 -6.64
N TYR A 95 -3.55 8.53 -7.77
CA TYR A 95 -4.81 8.15 -8.36
C TYR A 95 -4.69 8.04 -9.88
N LEU A 96 -5.18 6.95 -10.45
CA LEU A 96 -5.27 6.73 -11.89
C LEU A 96 -6.70 6.83 -12.42
N GLY A 97 -7.70 6.54 -11.61
CA GLY A 97 -9.11 6.52 -12.00
C GLY A 97 -9.46 5.31 -12.86
N ILE A 98 -8.97 4.14 -12.50
CA ILE A 98 -9.28 2.88 -13.17
C ILE A 98 -10.12 1.97 -12.28
N ARG A 99 -10.96 1.16 -12.91
CA ARG A 99 -11.51 -0.06 -12.33
C ARG A 99 -10.77 -1.23 -12.97
N SER A 100 -10.27 -2.13 -12.17
CA SER A 100 -9.45 -3.23 -12.67
C SER A 100 -9.82 -4.56 -12.03
N GLN A 101 -9.53 -5.63 -12.76
CA GLN A 101 -9.69 -7.01 -12.34
C GLN A 101 -8.36 -7.73 -12.53
N MET A 102 -7.96 -8.55 -11.57
CA MET A 102 -6.78 -9.39 -11.72
C MET A 102 -7.00 -10.45 -12.80
N VAL A 103 -6.05 -10.60 -13.69
CA VAL A 103 -6.04 -11.63 -14.74
C VAL A 103 -4.67 -12.32 -14.78
N GLN A 104 -4.67 -13.58 -15.20
CA GLN A 104 -3.42 -14.33 -15.44
C GLN A 104 -2.73 -13.81 -16.70
N VAL A 105 -1.43 -13.69 -16.63
CA VAL A 105 -0.56 -13.34 -17.77
C VAL A 105 -0.23 -14.60 -18.54
N SER A 106 -0.49 -14.62 -19.86
CA SER A 106 -0.19 -15.76 -20.72
C SER A 106 1.33 -15.99 -20.80
N ASP A 107 1.74 -17.22 -21.16
CA ASP A 107 3.17 -17.54 -21.27
C ASP A 107 3.86 -16.75 -22.40
N GLU A 108 3.13 -16.34 -23.43
CA GLU A 108 3.62 -15.44 -24.47
C GLU A 108 3.91 -14.03 -23.89
N MET A 109 2.99 -13.50 -23.07
CA MET A 109 3.18 -12.22 -22.39
C MET A 109 4.33 -12.27 -21.39
N LYS A 110 4.50 -13.36 -20.62
CA LYS A 110 5.64 -13.53 -19.69
C LYS A 110 6.97 -13.43 -20.42
N ARG A 111 7.09 -14.07 -21.59
CA ARG A 111 8.28 -13.96 -22.43
C ARG A 111 8.56 -12.53 -22.88
N SER A 112 7.52 -11.80 -23.26
CA SER A 112 7.62 -10.40 -23.67
C SER A 112 8.00 -9.48 -22.51
N LEU A 113 7.53 -9.75 -21.29
CA LEU A 113 7.85 -9.00 -20.07
C LEU A 113 9.29 -9.21 -19.61
N LYS A 114 9.96 -10.29 -20.04
CA LYS A 114 11.31 -10.72 -19.58
C LYS A 114 11.41 -10.83 -18.05
N ARG A 115 10.29 -11.20 -17.38
CA ARG A 115 10.23 -11.41 -15.94
C ARG A 115 9.15 -12.43 -15.57
N GLU A 116 9.35 -13.10 -14.43
CA GLU A 116 8.42 -14.08 -13.86
C GLU A 116 7.21 -13.37 -13.21
N GLN A 117 6.26 -12.93 -14.03
CA GLN A 117 5.02 -12.30 -13.57
C GLN A 117 3.83 -13.17 -13.93
N GLN A 118 3.05 -13.60 -12.93
CA GLN A 118 1.94 -14.53 -13.11
C GLN A 118 0.61 -13.81 -13.42
N SER A 119 0.46 -12.56 -13.01
CA SER A 119 -0.79 -11.81 -13.12
C SER A 119 -0.55 -10.35 -13.46
N GLY A 120 -1.62 -9.69 -13.89
CA GLY A 120 -1.69 -8.26 -14.12
C GLY A 120 -3.11 -7.75 -13.89
N LEU A 121 -3.32 -6.46 -14.05
CA LEU A 121 -4.60 -5.80 -13.82
C LEU A 121 -5.27 -5.44 -15.15
N LEU A 122 -6.28 -6.20 -15.56
CA LEU A 122 -7.15 -5.85 -16.69
C LEU A 122 -7.96 -4.62 -16.35
N VAL A 123 -7.85 -3.59 -17.15
CA VAL A 123 -8.66 -2.37 -17.04
C VAL A 123 -10.06 -2.67 -17.57
N VAL A 124 -11.05 -2.68 -16.68
CA VAL A 124 -12.46 -2.95 -17.00
C VAL A 124 -13.30 -1.68 -17.02
N GLY A 125 -12.73 -0.54 -16.65
CA GLY A 125 -13.39 0.76 -16.73
C GLY A 125 -12.44 1.90 -16.37
N LEU A 126 -12.77 3.09 -16.87
CA LEU A 126 -12.08 4.34 -16.59
C LEU A 126 -13.08 5.34 -16.02
N GLU A 127 -12.68 6.10 -15.02
CA GLU A 127 -13.46 7.23 -14.55
C GLU A 127 -13.34 8.39 -15.57
N GLU A 128 -14.40 9.14 -15.72
CA GLU A 128 -14.42 10.27 -16.64
C GLU A 128 -13.34 11.30 -16.25
N ASN A 129 -12.65 11.84 -17.24
CA ASN A 129 -11.54 12.79 -17.05
C ASN A 129 -10.39 12.28 -16.15
N SER A 130 -10.28 10.97 -15.95
CA SER A 130 -9.25 10.34 -15.14
C SER A 130 -7.83 10.57 -15.69
N PRO A 131 -6.81 10.57 -14.82
CA PRO A 131 -5.40 10.57 -15.24
C PRO A 131 -5.08 9.47 -16.23
N ALA A 132 -5.58 8.26 -15.99
CA ALA A 132 -5.37 7.10 -16.87
C ALA A 132 -5.95 7.34 -18.27
N GLY A 133 -7.19 7.82 -18.38
CA GLY A 133 -7.82 8.12 -19.67
C GLY A 133 -7.07 9.22 -20.43
N LYS A 134 -6.67 10.30 -19.74
CA LYS A 134 -5.87 11.39 -20.33
C LYS A 134 -4.48 10.91 -20.78
N GLY A 135 -3.91 9.93 -20.10
CA GLY A 135 -2.62 9.31 -20.43
C GLY A 135 -2.71 8.23 -21.51
N GLY A 136 -3.91 7.99 -22.07
CA GLY A 136 -4.10 7.04 -23.19
C GLY A 136 -4.29 5.59 -22.77
N LEU A 137 -4.59 5.30 -21.49
CA LEU A 137 -5.01 3.97 -21.05
C LEU A 137 -6.43 3.70 -21.58
N LEU A 138 -6.68 2.47 -22.01
CA LEU A 138 -7.96 2.03 -22.57
C LEU A 138 -8.55 0.87 -21.78
N VAL A 139 -9.86 0.73 -21.82
CA VAL A 139 -10.53 -0.49 -21.35
C VAL A 139 -10.07 -1.65 -22.22
N GLY A 140 -9.69 -2.77 -21.59
CA GLY A 140 -9.09 -3.93 -22.25
C GLY A 140 -7.56 -3.99 -22.16
N ASP A 141 -6.87 -2.92 -21.75
CA ASP A 141 -5.45 -2.97 -21.43
C ASP A 141 -5.21 -3.82 -20.19
N ILE A 142 -4.08 -4.51 -20.15
CA ILE A 142 -3.61 -5.20 -18.93
C ILE A 142 -2.42 -4.41 -18.40
N LEU A 143 -2.59 -3.74 -17.25
CA LEU A 143 -1.51 -3.07 -16.56
C LEU A 143 -0.61 -4.11 -15.89
N VAL A 144 0.66 -4.14 -16.27
CA VAL A 144 1.66 -5.11 -15.77
C VAL A 144 2.82 -4.44 -15.05
N GLY A 145 2.93 -3.12 -15.10
CA GLY A 145 3.99 -2.39 -14.39
C GLY A 145 3.76 -0.90 -14.28
N VAL A 146 4.36 -0.30 -13.26
CA VAL A 146 4.40 1.14 -13.00
C VAL A 146 5.84 1.52 -12.68
N ASN A 147 6.40 2.49 -13.39
CA ASN A 147 7.77 2.97 -13.21
C ASN A 147 8.83 1.84 -13.22
N GLY A 148 8.68 0.85 -14.12
CA GLY A 148 9.57 -0.30 -14.24
C GLY A 148 9.29 -1.43 -13.23
N GLU A 149 8.53 -1.18 -12.19
CA GLU A 149 8.20 -2.14 -11.14
C GLU A 149 6.93 -2.94 -11.49
N ALA A 150 6.94 -4.24 -11.17
CA ALA A 150 5.82 -5.12 -11.46
C ALA A 150 4.54 -4.73 -10.71
N VAL A 151 3.41 -4.90 -11.39
CA VAL A 151 2.06 -4.78 -10.82
C VAL A 151 1.30 -6.06 -11.16
N ALA A 152 1.18 -6.95 -10.18
CA ALA A 152 0.46 -8.21 -10.29
C ALA A 152 -0.94 -8.13 -9.65
N HIS A 153 -1.08 -7.32 -8.60
CA HIS A 153 -2.29 -7.15 -7.79
C HIS A 153 -2.62 -5.67 -7.59
N GLN A 154 -3.85 -5.39 -7.14
CA GLN A 154 -4.27 -4.03 -6.83
C GLN A 154 -3.42 -3.39 -5.73
N ASP A 155 -2.97 -4.17 -4.76
CA ASP A 155 -2.14 -3.66 -3.67
C ASP A 155 -0.78 -3.19 -4.17
N ASP A 156 -0.18 -3.88 -5.16
CA ASP A 156 1.04 -3.41 -5.83
C ASP A 156 0.82 -2.04 -6.47
N LEU A 157 -0.31 -1.88 -7.19
CA LEU A 157 -0.67 -0.62 -7.81
C LEU A 157 -0.77 0.51 -6.78
N PHE A 158 -1.45 0.28 -5.64
CA PHE A 158 -1.58 1.29 -4.59
C PHE A 158 -0.22 1.69 -4.00
N VAL A 159 0.68 0.73 -3.79
CA VAL A 159 2.06 1.00 -3.32
C VAL A 159 2.80 1.88 -4.33
N ARG A 160 2.73 1.54 -5.63
CA ARG A 160 3.46 2.25 -6.70
C ARG A 160 2.90 3.65 -6.99
N LEU A 161 1.63 3.90 -6.65
CA LEU A 161 0.99 5.21 -6.78
C LEU A 161 1.15 6.10 -5.53
N SER A 162 1.78 5.60 -4.46
CA SER A 162 1.95 6.35 -3.21
C SER A 162 3.23 7.20 -3.20
N GLY A 163 3.25 8.24 -2.37
CA GLY A 163 4.44 9.08 -2.15
C GLY A 163 4.70 10.09 -3.26
N ASP A 164 5.97 10.20 -3.65
CA ASP A 164 6.48 11.28 -4.51
C ASP A 164 6.08 11.20 -5.99
N VAL A 165 5.30 10.21 -6.39
CA VAL A 165 4.86 10.04 -7.80
C VAL A 165 3.64 10.89 -8.14
N VAL A 166 2.92 11.41 -7.14
CA VAL A 166 1.73 12.25 -7.35
C VAL A 166 2.12 13.54 -8.07
N GLY A 167 1.39 13.85 -9.15
CA GLY A 167 1.67 15.00 -10.01
C GLY A 167 2.81 14.80 -11.00
N LYS A 168 3.52 13.66 -10.95
CA LYS A 168 4.60 13.33 -11.89
C LYS A 168 4.10 12.45 -13.03
N SER A 169 4.74 12.59 -14.19
CA SER A 169 4.55 11.67 -15.31
C SER A 169 5.30 10.38 -15.04
N VAL A 170 4.59 9.26 -15.04
CA VAL A 170 5.10 7.94 -14.69
C VAL A 170 4.84 6.97 -15.84
N PRO A 171 5.84 6.20 -16.30
CA PRO A 171 5.64 5.18 -17.31
C PRO A 171 4.82 4.01 -16.76
N LEU A 172 3.73 3.67 -17.44
CA LEU A 172 2.93 2.48 -17.23
C LEU A 172 3.27 1.45 -18.30
N ASN A 173 3.63 0.24 -17.90
CA ASN A 173 3.77 -0.90 -18.79
C ASN A 173 2.44 -1.61 -18.90
N ILE A 174 1.91 -1.70 -20.11
CA ILE A 174 0.62 -2.33 -20.41
C ILE A 174 0.78 -3.39 -21.50
N VAL A 175 -0.14 -4.32 -21.52
CA VAL A 175 -0.33 -5.23 -22.65
C VAL A 175 -1.63 -4.83 -23.36
N ARG A 176 -1.51 -4.44 -24.61
CA ARG A 176 -2.61 -4.02 -25.51
C ARG A 176 -2.59 -4.87 -26.75
N GLY A 177 -3.70 -5.58 -27.06
CA GLY A 177 -3.76 -6.46 -28.23
C GLY A 177 -2.66 -7.52 -28.26
N GLY A 178 -2.20 -8.01 -27.10
CA GLY A 178 -1.11 -9.00 -26.98
C GLY A 178 0.31 -8.41 -27.04
N LYS A 179 0.46 -7.09 -27.27
CA LYS A 179 1.77 -6.43 -27.36
C LYS A 179 2.06 -5.63 -26.09
N LEU A 180 3.32 -5.70 -25.64
CA LEU A 180 3.82 -4.88 -24.55
C LEU A 180 4.04 -3.45 -25.04
N GLU A 181 3.41 -2.49 -24.38
CA GLU A 181 3.53 -1.06 -24.66
C GLU A 181 3.88 -0.31 -23.36
N SER A 182 4.48 0.88 -23.52
CA SER A 182 4.70 1.81 -22.42
C SER A 182 4.01 3.13 -22.75
N ILE A 183 3.15 3.58 -21.85
CA ILE A 183 2.50 4.89 -21.93
C ILE A 183 2.88 5.73 -20.73
N SER A 184 2.92 7.05 -20.88
CA SER A 184 3.23 7.97 -19.79
C SER A 184 1.95 8.61 -19.26
N VAL A 185 1.72 8.48 -17.97
CA VAL A 185 0.52 9.00 -17.29
C VAL A 185 0.93 9.92 -16.15
N VAL A 186 0.35 11.12 -16.09
CA VAL A 186 0.52 12.01 -14.94
C VAL A 186 -0.37 11.49 -13.81
N ILE A 187 0.25 11.07 -12.70
CA ILE A 187 -0.48 10.52 -11.56
C ILE A 187 -1.29 11.63 -10.89
N GLY A 188 -2.59 11.43 -10.79
CA GLY A 188 -3.48 12.34 -10.09
C GLY A 188 -3.36 12.23 -8.56
N GLU A 189 -4.00 13.16 -7.86
CA GLU A 189 -4.15 13.17 -6.40
C GLU A 189 -5.62 12.93 -6.03
N ARG A 190 -5.86 12.08 -5.02
CA ARG A 190 -7.20 11.85 -4.45
C ARG A 190 -7.20 12.06 -2.95
#